data_f2c5b3e6a1bcdc169e28b6abf6e87a3d
#
_entry.id   f2c5b3e6a1bcdc169e28b6abf6e87a3d
#
_cell.length_a   1.000
_cell.length_b   1.000
_cell.length_c   1.000
_cell.angle_alpha   90.00
_cell.angle_beta   90.00
_cell.angle_gamma   90.00
#
_symmetry.space_group_name_H-M   'P 1'
#
loop_
_entity.id
_entity.type
_entity.pdbx_description
1 polymer ?
#
loop_
_entity_poly.entity_id
_entity_poly.type
_entity_poly.pdbx_seq_one_letter_code
_entity_poly.pdbx_strand_id
1 'polypeptide(L)'
;PVIIITGHANVEMAIKALKSGAFEFIEKPFNQERLINFVNRAVENINLKSKNKEFENQLFYSYEIIGSSPNIENIKDQINKISISESRIFINGPTGSGKELIARKIHKQSKRQKGPFIILNGALLDIKKYELELFGEEKDNGAISYGALEKASGGILLIDEISEIPLETQSKILRVLTDQKFKRINGDHDIKVDVRIICSTSKNIKEEIKLGNFREDLYHRLNVFEINIEALKNRTSDIPLLIEY
;
A
#
# COMPACT_ATOMS: atom_id res chain seq x y z
N PRO A 1 -23.76 3.80 -13.52
CA PRO A 1 -23.24 4.06 -14.86
C PRO A 1 -24.33 4.58 -15.79
N VAL A 2 -23.94 5.39 -16.75
CA VAL A 2 -24.82 5.95 -17.78
C VAL A 2 -24.40 5.38 -19.11
N ILE A 3 -25.35 4.79 -19.87
CA ILE A 3 -25.15 4.33 -21.24
C ILE A 3 -25.89 5.32 -22.15
N ILE A 4 -25.16 5.94 -23.06
CA ILE A 4 -25.73 6.92 -24.01
C ILE A 4 -26.12 6.20 -25.29
N ILE A 5 -27.36 6.40 -25.72
CA ILE A 5 -27.91 5.85 -26.97
C ILE A 5 -28.29 7.01 -27.89
N THR A 6 -27.79 7.00 -29.12
CA THR A 6 -28.06 8.07 -30.11
C THR A 6 -28.40 7.52 -31.49
N GLY A 7 -29.16 8.28 -32.28
CA GLY A 7 -29.45 7.97 -33.70
C GLY A 7 -28.40 8.49 -34.68
N HIS A 8 -27.53 9.41 -34.23
CA HIS A 8 -26.43 9.97 -35.04
C HIS A 8 -25.18 9.99 -34.17
N ALA A 9 -24.21 9.21 -34.53
CA ALA A 9 -22.94 9.12 -33.84
C ALA A 9 -21.79 9.49 -34.75
N ASN A 10 -20.83 10.23 -34.17
CA ASN A 10 -19.49 10.34 -34.72
C ASN A 10 -18.47 9.98 -33.61
N VAL A 11 -17.27 9.67 -34.02
CA VAL A 11 -16.19 9.26 -33.12
C VAL A 11 -15.90 10.33 -32.06
N GLU A 12 -16.01 11.61 -32.43
CA GLU A 12 -15.76 12.73 -31.49
C GLU A 12 -16.82 12.81 -30.39
N MET A 13 -18.10 12.58 -30.71
CA MET A 13 -19.20 12.53 -29.74
C MET A 13 -19.02 11.35 -28.76
N ALA A 14 -18.64 10.18 -29.28
CA ALA A 14 -18.38 9.01 -28.44
C ALA A 14 -17.24 9.28 -27.45
N ILE A 15 -16.11 9.83 -27.92
CA ILE A 15 -14.97 10.18 -27.08
C ILE A 15 -15.37 11.23 -26.04
N LYS A 16 -16.14 12.25 -26.42
CA LYS A 16 -16.61 13.30 -25.50
C LYS A 16 -17.54 12.75 -24.43
N ALA A 17 -18.46 11.86 -24.81
CA ALA A 17 -19.36 11.19 -23.87
C ALA A 17 -18.61 10.36 -22.82
N LEU A 18 -17.64 9.54 -23.26
CA LEU A 18 -16.82 8.71 -22.37
C LEU A 18 -15.94 9.59 -21.46
N LYS A 19 -15.33 10.66 -21.97
CA LYS A 19 -14.58 11.63 -21.16
C LYS A 19 -15.45 12.36 -20.14
N SER A 20 -16.75 12.54 -20.43
CA SER A 20 -17.72 13.14 -19.51
C SER A 20 -18.28 12.17 -18.47
N GLY A 21 -17.77 10.91 -18.45
CA GLY A 21 -18.13 9.90 -17.44
C GLY A 21 -19.24 8.93 -17.87
N ALA A 22 -19.63 8.89 -19.14
CA ALA A 22 -20.49 7.83 -19.63
C ALA A 22 -19.75 6.48 -19.55
N PHE A 23 -20.50 5.44 -19.15
CA PHE A 23 -19.95 4.08 -19.06
C PHE A 23 -19.75 3.48 -20.45
N GLU A 24 -20.70 3.73 -21.35
CA GLU A 24 -20.66 3.25 -22.72
C GLU A 24 -21.51 4.13 -23.64
N PHE A 25 -21.30 3.97 -24.94
CA PHE A 25 -21.98 4.71 -26.00
C PHE A 25 -22.45 3.76 -27.09
N ILE A 26 -23.73 3.87 -27.51
CA ILE A 26 -24.34 2.97 -28.49
C ILE A 26 -25.04 3.81 -29.58
N GLU A 27 -24.79 3.50 -30.84
CA GLU A 27 -25.46 4.07 -31.98
C GLU A 27 -26.63 3.20 -32.44
N LYS A 28 -27.76 3.82 -32.81
CA LYS A 28 -28.88 3.15 -33.47
C LYS A 28 -28.61 3.02 -34.97
N PRO A 29 -28.99 1.87 -35.61
CA PRO A 29 -29.67 0.71 -35.02
C PRO A 29 -28.66 -0.21 -34.32
N PHE A 30 -29.04 -0.79 -33.17
CA PHE A 30 -28.24 -1.77 -32.43
C PHE A 30 -29.02 -3.06 -32.23
N ASN A 31 -28.32 -4.19 -32.09
CA ASN A 31 -28.96 -5.45 -31.76
C ASN A 31 -29.18 -5.58 -30.25
N GLN A 32 -30.17 -6.36 -29.87
CA GLN A 32 -30.54 -6.57 -28.46
C GLN A 32 -29.43 -7.15 -27.63
N GLU A 33 -28.64 -8.09 -28.18
CA GLU A 33 -27.52 -8.75 -27.46
C GLU A 33 -26.44 -7.74 -27.06
N ARG A 34 -26.11 -6.80 -27.95
CA ARG A 34 -25.12 -5.76 -27.66
C ARG A 34 -25.56 -4.87 -26.53
N LEU A 35 -26.82 -4.46 -26.48
CA LEU A 35 -27.39 -3.66 -25.40
C LEU A 35 -27.36 -4.42 -24.08
N ILE A 36 -27.79 -5.69 -24.07
CA ILE A 36 -27.81 -6.55 -22.89
C ILE A 36 -26.36 -6.73 -22.35
N ASN A 37 -25.37 -6.97 -23.21
CA ASN A 37 -23.98 -7.10 -22.81
C ASN A 37 -23.45 -5.83 -22.10
N PHE A 38 -23.77 -4.65 -22.63
CA PHE A 38 -23.35 -3.40 -21.99
C PHE A 38 -24.05 -3.15 -20.65
N VAL A 39 -25.34 -3.48 -20.56
CA VAL A 39 -26.09 -3.38 -19.29
C VAL A 39 -25.51 -4.36 -18.26
N ASN A 40 -25.24 -5.60 -18.64
CA ASN A 40 -24.65 -6.59 -17.73
C ASN A 40 -23.27 -6.15 -17.21
N ARG A 41 -22.40 -5.66 -18.08
CA ARG A 41 -21.08 -5.10 -17.69
C ARG A 41 -21.24 -3.88 -16.78
N ALA A 42 -22.21 -3.03 -17.01
CA ALA A 42 -22.49 -1.88 -16.17
C ALA A 42 -22.96 -2.29 -14.77
N VAL A 43 -23.86 -3.27 -14.68
CA VAL A 43 -24.36 -3.83 -13.42
C VAL A 43 -23.24 -4.55 -12.66
N GLU A 44 -22.42 -5.36 -13.33
CA GLU A 44 -21.27 -6.02 -12.72
C GLU A 44 -20.27 -5.01 -12.15
N ASN A 45 -19.99 -3.93 -12.87
CA ASN A 45 -19.11 -2.86 -12.39
C ASN A 45 -19.66 -2.16 -11.14
N ILE A 46 -20.99 -1.94 -11.04
CA ILE A 46 -21.61 -1.41 -9.82
C ILE A 46 -21.43 -2.40 -8.67
N ASN A 47 -21.74 -3.68 -8.90
CA ASN A 47 -21.68 -4.70 -7.87
C ASN A 47 -20.25 -4.87 -7.33
N LEU A 48 -19.23 -4.82 -8.21
CA LEU A 48 -17.83 -4.84 -7.81
C LEU A 48 -17.46 -3.61 -6.99
N LYS A 49 -17.87 -2.42 -7.40
CA LYS A 49 -17.65 -1.17 -6.65
C LYS A 49 -18.37 -1.17 -5.29
N SER A 50 -19.61 -1.66 -5.22
CA SER A 50 -20.35 -1.79 -3.96
C SER A 50 -19.66 -2.77 -3.00
N LYS A 51 -19.29 -3.95 -3.49
CA LYS A 51 -18.56 -4.93 -2.68
C LYS A 51 -17.24 -4.38 -2.16
N ASN A 52 -16.45 -3.70 -3.02
CA ASN A 52 -15.22 -3.05 -2.58
C ASN A 52 -15.50 -2.02 -1.50
N LYS A 53 -16.54 -1.20 -1.65
CA LYS A 53 -16.92 -0.20 -0.65
C LYS A 53 -17.42 -0.82 0.65
N GLU A 54 -18.12 -1.94 0.59
CA GLU A 54 -18.52 -2.72 1.77
C GLU A 54 -17.30 -3.32 2.48
N PHE A 55 -16.35 -3.89 1.75
CA PHE A 55 -15.08 -4.35 2.29
C PHE A 55 -14.25 -3.20 2.89
N GLU A 56 -14.19 -2.07 2.20
CA GLU A 56 -13.54 -0.86 2.74
C GLU A 56 -14.21 -0.39 4.02
N ASN A 57 -15.54 -0.38 4.10
CA ASN A 57 -16.27 0.02 5.29
C ASN A 57 -16.09 -0.98 6.45
N GLN A 58 -16.11 -2.29 6.19
CA GLN A 58 -15.82 -3.31 7.21
C GLN A 58 -14.38 -3.17 7.75
N LEU A 59 -13.42 -2.92 6.87
CA LEU A 59 -12.05 -2.59 7.25
C LEU A 59 -11.97 -1.23 7.98
N PHE A 60 -12.92 -0.32 7.75
CA PHE A 60 -12.92 1.01 8.35
C PHE A 60 -13.06 0.96 9.88
N TYR A 61 -13.92 0.10 10.40
CA TYR A 61 -14.08 -0.11 11.85
C TYR A 61 -12.89 -0.85 12.48
N SER A 62 -12.11 -1.59 11.68
CA SER A 62 -11.00 -2.41 12.18
C SER A 62 -9.68 -1.65 12.38
N TYR A 63 -9.58 -0.35 12.00
CA TYR A 63 -8.31 0.41 12.11
C TYR A 63 -8.31 1.45 13.22
N GLU A 64 -9.13 1.29 14.25
CA GLU A 64 -9.04 2.13 15.43
C GLU A 64 -7.93 1.66 16.35
N ILE A 65 -7.11 2.62 16.80
CA ILE A 65 -6.07 2.37 17.80
C ILE A 65 -6.71 2.49 19.16
N ILE A 66 -6.96 1.34 19.79
CA ILE A 66 -7.61 1.23 21.09
C ILE A 66 -6.57 1.28 22.19
N GLY A 67 -6.84 2.07 23.21
CA GLY A 67 -6.00 2.25 24.37
C GLY A 67 -6.00 3.69 24.86
N SER A 68 -5.72 3.83 26.15
CA SER A 68 -5.63 5.12 26.88
C SER A 68 -4.31 5.24 27.64
N SER A 69 -3.38 4.32 27.46
CA SER A 69 -2.06 4.42 28.05
C SER A 69 -1.28 5.62 27.48
N PRO A 70 -0.35 6.20 28.25
CA PRO A 70 0.46 7.34 27.78
C PRO A 70 1.22 7.04 26.48
N ASN A 71 1.67 5.78 26.29
CA ASN A 71 2.32 5.36 25.04
C ASN A 71 1.35 5.44 23.86
N ILE A 72 0.13 4.90 23.98
CA ILE A 72 -0.87 4.91 22.90
C ILE A 72 -1.37 6.32 22.61
N GLU A 73 -1.61 7.16 23.60
CA GLU A 73 -2.02 8.55 23.39
C GLU A 73 -0.92 9.34 22.64
N ASN A 74 0.35 9.19 23.06
CA ASN A 74 1.47 9.79 22.34
C ASN A 74 1.56 9.29 20.87
N ILE A 75 1.33 8.00 20.62
CA ILE A 75 1.31 7.43 19.27
C ILE A 75 0.17 8.04 18.44
N LYS A 76 -1.03 8.21 19.00
CA LYS A 76 -2.15 8.87 18.31
C LYS A 76 -1.79 10.31 17.91
N ASP A 77 -1.15 11.06 18.79
CA ASP A 77 -0.69 12.43 18.51
C ASP A 77 0.40 12.46 17.44
N GLN A 78 1.36 11.54 17.52
CA GLN A 78 2.39 11.38 16.49
C GLN A 78 1.78 11.08 15.12
N ILE A 79 0.83 10.15 15.03
CA ILE A 79 0.12 9.81 13.80
C ILE A 79 -0.56 11.03 13.20
N ASN A 80 -1.28 11.83 14.01
CA ASN A 80 -1.97 13.02 13.54
C ASN A 80 -0.99 14.04 12.91
N LYS A 81 0.20 14.19 13.49
CA LYS A 81 1.23 15.11 12.98
C LYS A 81 1.93 14.59 11.73
N ILE A 82 2.32 13.29 11.71
CA ILE A 82 3.17 12.73 10.67
C ILE A 82 2.39 12.30 9.42
N SER A 83 1.10 12.01 9.54
CA SER A 83 0.29 11.51 8.42
C SER A 83 0.25 12.50 7.24
N ILE A 84 0.25 13.79 7.51
CA ILE A 84 0.19 14.86 6.51
C ILE A 84 1.52 15.02 5.76
N SER A 85 2.64 14.60 6.38
CA SER A 85 3.97 14.70 5.77
C SER A 85 4.24 13.53 4.81
N GLU A 86 5.22 13.71 3.91
CA GLU A 86 5.72 12.64 3.02
C GLU A 86 6.94 11.91 3.61
N SER A 87 7.29 12.20 4.88
CA SER A 87 8.42 11.59 5.55
C SER A 87 8.25 10.08 5.69
N ARG A 88 9.36 9.36 5.60
CA ARG A 88 9.42 7.94 5.90
C ARG A 88 9.26 7.72 7.39
N ILE A 89 8.68 6.58 7.75
CA ILE A 89 8.36 6.24 9.13
C ILE A 89 8.96 4.87 9.45
N PHE A 90 9.57 4.77 10.61
CA PHE A 90 10.09 3.53 11.14
C PHE A 90 9.33 3.17 12.41
N ILE A 91 8.64 2.02 12.42
CA ILE A 91 7.79 1.57 13.52
C ILE A 91 8.47 0.41 14.24
N ASN A 92 8.84 0.63 15.49
CA ASN A 92 9.42 -0.40 16.34
C ASN A 92 8.39 -0.92 17.34
N GLY A 93 8.39 -2.20 17.59
CA GLY A 93 7.56 -2.80 18.64
C GLY A 93 7.47 -4.30 18.52
N PRO A 94 7.13 -5.00 19.61
CA PRO A 94 7.03 -6.45 19.62
C PRO A 94 6.06 -7.00 18.56
N THR A 95 6.22 -8.26 18.20
CA THR A 95 5.27 -8.98 17.37
C THR A 95 3.87 -8.90 18.00
N GLY A 96 2.85 -8.64 17.21
CA GLY A 96 1.46 -8.50 17.69
C GLY A 96 1.14 -7.18 18.39
N SER A 97 2.07 -6.21 18.48
CA SER A 97 1.83 -4.93 19.16
C SER A 97 0.90 -3.97 18.41
N GLY A 98 0.61 -4.20 17.11
CA GLY A 98 -0.23 -3.36 16.28
C GLY A 98 0.53 -2.47 15.28
N LYS A 99 1.77 -2.81 14.91
CA LYS A 99 2.61 -2.05 13.96
C LYS A 99 1.88 -1.81 12.62
N GLU A 100 1.27 -2.86 12.06
CA GLU A 100 0.51 -2.74 10.81
C GLU A 100 -0.72 -1.83 10.96
N LEU A 101 -1.42 -1.91 12.10
CA LEU A 101 -2.58 -1.06 12.38
C LEU A 101 -2.20 0.43 12.37
N ILE A 102 -1.05 0.78 12.97
CA ILE A 102 -0.51 2.14 12.94
C ILE A 102 -0.21 2.57 11.50
N ALA A 103 0.46 1.75 10.71
CA ALA A 103 0.77 2.06 9.31
C ALA A 103 -0.51 2.28 8.48
N ARG A 104 -1.54 1.48 8.67
CA ARG A 104 -2.86 1.65 8.03
C ARG A 104 -3.56 2.93 8.46
N LYS A 105 -3.49 3.27 9.77
CA LYS A 105 -4.06 4.53 10.28
C LYS A 105 -3.35 5.74 9.67
N ILE A 106 -2.02 5.70 9.54
CA ILE A 106 -1.22 6.72 8.88
C ILE A 106 -1.64 6.87 7.41
N HIS A 107 -1.78 5.76 6.67
CA HIS A 107 -2.23 5.80 5.27
C HIS A 107 -3.58 6.51 5.16
N LYS A 108 -4.54 6.12 6.00
CA LYS A 108 -5.90 6.65 5.98
C LYS A 108 -5.98 8.15 6.25
N GLN A 109 -5.07 8.69 7.07
CA GLN A 109 -5.00 10.11 7.40
C GLN A 109 -4.03 10.89 6.49
N SER A 110 -3.34 10.21 5.57
CA SER A 110 -2.35 10.82 4.69
C SER A 110 -2.97 11.47 3.46
N LYS A 111 -2.16 12.29 2.76
CA LYS A 111 -2.52 12.82 1.44
C LYS A 111 -2.68 11.69 0.40
N ARG A 112 -2.13 10.50 0.67
CA ARG A 112 -2.15 9.32 -0.19
C ARG A 112 -3.29 8.34 0.16
N GLN A 113 -4.27 8.74 0.97
CA GLN A 113 -5.38 7.89 1.42
C GLN A 113 -6.22 7.26 0.30
N LYS A 114 -6.21 7.85 -0.90
CA LYS A 114 -6.88 7.33 -2.10
C LYS A 114 -5.99 6.42 -2.94
N GLY A 115 -4.69 6.41 -2.66
CA GLY A 115 -3.71 5.56 -3.33
C GLY A 115 -3.66 4.17 -2.72
N PRO A 116 -2.92 3.25 -3.35
CA PRO A 116 -2.77 1.89 -2.85
C PRO A 116 -2.01 1.84 -1.52
N PHE A 117 -2.38 0.87 -0.67
CA PHE A 117 -1.62 0.48 0.52
C PHE A 117 -1.16 -0.96 0.33
N ILE A 118 0.11 -1.13 0.04
CA ILE A 118 0.71 -2.43 -0.24
C ILE A 118 1.57 -2.85 0.94
N ILE A 119 1.49 -4.12 1.34
CA ILE A 119 2.29 -4.70 2.41
C ILE A 119 3.24 -5.72 1.81
N LEU A 120 4.51 -5.58 2.12
CA LEU A 120 5.55 -6.59 1.91
C LEU A 120 5.99 -7.10 3.29
N ASN A 121 5.69 -8.36 3.60
CA ASN A 121 6.09 -8.93 4.89
C ASN A 121 7.41 -9.68 4.75
N GLY A 122 8.44 -9.15 5.41
CA GLY A 122 9.79 -9.69 5.41
C GLY A 122 9.91 -11.09 6.03
N ALA A 123 9.12 -11.40 7.04
CA ALA A 123 9.19 -12.68 7.74
C ALA A 123 8.57 -13.86 6.97
N LEU A 124 7.72 -13.59 5.97
CA LEU A 124 6.97 -14.63 5.26
C LEU A 124 7.60 -15.05 3.93
N LEU A 125 8.63 -14.34 3.46
CA LEU A 125 9.21 -14.58 2.15
C LEU A 125 10.49 -15.41 2.23
N ASP A 126 10.63 -16.36 1.31
CA ASP A 126 11.92 -17.01 1.07
C ASP A 126 12.94 -16.00 0.56
N ILE A 127 14.19 -16.13 0.96
CA ILE A 127 15.31 -15.23 0.61
C ILE A 127 15.34 -14.93 -0.91
N LYS A 128 15.09 -15.91 -1.75
CA LYS A 128 15.09 -15.77 -3.22
C LYS A 128 13.88 -15.04 -3.79
N LYS A 129 12.81 -14.89 -3.02
CA LYS A 129 11.55 -14.27 -3.47
C LYS A 129 11.44 -12.79 -3.12
N TYR A 130 12.28 -12.28 -2.20
CA TYR A 130 12.21 -10.86 -1.81
C TYR A 130 12.32 -9.90 -2.97
N GLU A 131 13.27 -10.15 -3.84
CA GLU A 131 13.50 -9.27 -4.97
C GLU A 131 12.38 -9.34 -6.00
N LEU A 132 11.88 -10.55 -6.27
CA LEU A 132 10.75 -10.76 -7.17
C LEU A 132 9.49 -10.04 -6.67
N GLU A 133 9.19 -10.18 -5.38
CA GLU A 133 8.02 -9.55 -4.78
C GLU A 133 8.15 -8.04 -4.68
N LEU A 134 9.36 -7.52 -4.43
CA LEU A 134 9.60 -6.09 -4.27
C LEU A 134 9.72 -5.36 -5.61
N PHE A 135 10.54 -5.89 -6.53
CA PHE A 135 10.88 -5.23 -7.80
C PHE A 135 10.09 -5.74 -9.00
N GLY A 136 9.50 -6.94 -8.90
CA GLY A 136 8.88 -7.60 -10.04
C GLY A 136 9.88 -8.21 -11.02
N GLU A 137 9.37 -8.78 -12.09
CA GLU A 137 10.17 -9.54 -13.08
C GLU A 137 9.66 -9.29 -14.50
N GLU A 138 10.57 -9.25 -15.45
CA GLU A 138 10.29 -9.39 -16.88
C GLU A 138 10.67 -10.81 -17.31
N LYS A 139 9.67 -11.60 -17.68
CA LYS A 139 9.88 -13.00 -18.08
C LYS A 139 10.34 -13.08 -19.54
N ASP A 140 11.05 -14.14 -19.90
CA ASP A 140 11.55 -14.37 -21.27
C ASP A 140 10.47 -14.36 -22.36
N ASN A 141 9.22 -14.69 -21.99
CA ASN A 141 8.07 -14.63 -22.89
C ASN A 141 7.44 -13.23 -23.03
N GLY A 142 8.07 -12.20 -22.47
CA GLY A 142 7.58 -10.80 -22.46
C GLY A 142 6.48 -10.52 -21.43
N ALA A 143 6.08 -11.48 -20.61
CA ALA A 143 5.11 -11.25 -19.54
C ALA A 143 5.75 -10.51 -18.38
N ILE A 144 5.06 -9.50 -17.86
CA ILE A 144 5.52 -8.67 -16.75
C ILE A 144 4.81 -9.07 -15.45
N SER A 145 5.60 -9.35 -14.42
CA SER A 145 5.12 -9.47 -13.04
C SER A 145 5.45 -8.20 -12.27
N TYR A 146 4.44 -7.41 -11.91
CA TYR A 146 4.64 -6.17 -11.17
C TYR A 146 5.02 -6.43 -9.71
N GLY A 147 6.07 -5.74 -9.24
CA GLY A 147 6.51 -5.79 -7.85
C GLY A 147 5.71 -4.87 -6.92
N ALA A 148 5.95 -5.01 -5.61
CA ALA A 148 5.29 -4.21 -4.58
C ALA A 148 5.54 -2.70 -4.75
N LEU A 149 6.73 -2.29 -5.19
CA LEU A 149 7.05 -0.88 -5.46
C LEU A 149 6.17 -0.27 -6.55
N GLU A 150 5.95 -0.99 -7.65
CA GLU A 150 5.07 -0.52 -8.72
C GLU A 150 3.61 -0.51 -8.29
N LYS A 151 3.16 -1.59 -7.63
CA LYS A 151 1.80 -1.70 -7.09
C LYS A 151 1.47 -0.61 -6.07
N ALA A 152 2.48 -0.14 -5.32
CA ALA A 152 2.34 0.93 -4.32
C ALA A 152 2.46 2.35 -4.89
N SER A 153 2.72 2.51 -6.19
CA SER A 153 2.92 3.83 -6.81
C SER A 153 1.70 4.74 -6.64
N GLY A 154 1.92 5.98 -6.22
CA GLY A 154 0.88 6.93 -5.80
C GLY A 154 0.34 6.71 -4.39
N GLY A 155 0.82 5.70 -3.67
CA GLY A 155 0.36 5.29 -2.36
C GLY A 155 1.46 5.09 -1.33
N ILE A 156 1.26 4.08 -0.47
CA ILE A 156 2.19 3.70 0.61
C ILE A 156 2.60 2.24 0.46
N LEU A 157 3.88 1.96 0.63
CA LEU A 157 4.43 0.62 0.81
C LEU A 157 4.83 0.44 2.28
N LEU A 158 4.19 -0.51 2.96
CA LEU A 158 4.63 -1.00 4.26
C LEU A 158 5.59 -2.18 4.04
N ILE A 159 6.83 -2.04 4.49
CA ILE A 159 7.79 -3.14 4.59
C ILE A 159 7.80 -3.61 6.04
N ASP A 160 7.01 -4.66 6.31
CA ASP A 160 6.90 -5.24 7.65
C ASP A 160 8.04 -6.22 7.92
N GLU A 161 8.57 -6.20 9.13
CA GLU A 161 9.76 -6.97 9.56
C GLU A 161 10.97 -6.76 8.62
N ILE A 162 11.31 -5.49 8.36
CA ILE A 162 12.39 -5.10 7.43
C ILE A 162 13.76 -5.67 7.84
N SER A 163 13.95 -5.99 9.10
CA SER A 163 15.16 -6.63 9.61
C SER A 163 15.40 -8.04 9.08
N GLU A 164 14.39 -8.70 8.52
CA GLU A 164 14.50 -10.02 7.91
C GLU A 164 14.96 -9.99 6.45
N ILE A 165 15.03 -8.81 5.85
CA ILE A 165 15.39 -8.65 4.43
C ILE A 165 16.91 -8.88 4.24
N PRO A 166 17.34 -9.69 3.25
CA PRO A 166 18.75 -9.95 2.99
C PRO A 166 19.54 -8.68 2.67
N LEU A 167 20.80 -8.62 3.05
CA LEU A 167 21.68 -7.45 2.86
C LEU A 167 21.79 -7.00 1.39
N GLU A 168 21.74 -7.93 0.45
CA GLU A 168 21.76 -7.60 -0.98
C GLU A 168 20.52 -6.79 -1.37
N THR A 169 19.34 -7.24 -0.95
CA THR A 169 18.08 -6.54 -1.19
C THR A 169 18.02 -5.20 -0.45
N GLN A 170 18.58 -5.12 0.77
CA GLN A 170 18.73 -3.84 1.50
C GLN A 170 19.51 -2.80 0.68
N SER A 171 20.56 -3.22 -0.01
CA SER A 171 21.36 -2.34 -0.89
C SER A 171 20.54 -1.82 -2.07
N LYS A 172 19.68 -2.66 -2.65
CA LYS A 172 18.79 -2.27 -3.76
C LYS A 172 17.69 -1.31 -3.27
N ILE A 173 17.12 -1.56 -2.08
CA ILE A 173 16.14 -0.65 -1.45
C ILE A 173 16.78 0.74 -1.24
N LEU A 174 18.01 0.81 -0.74
CA LEU A 174 18.69 2.08 -0.54
C LEU A 174 18.81 2.89 -1.83
N ARG A 175 19.12 2.23 -2.97
CA ARG A 175 19.15 2.88 -4.28
C ARG A 175 17.80 3.43 -4.68
N VAL A 176 16.71 2.65 -4.50
CA VAL A 176 15.35 3.13 -4.79
C VAL A 176 14.99 4.35 -3.97
N LEU A 177 15.36 4.37 -2.68
CA LEU A 177 15.12 5.50 -1.78
C LEU A 177 15.88 6.77 -2.20
N THR A 178 16.99 6.61 -2.90
CA THR A 178 17.85 7.71 -3.35
C THR A 178 17.43 8.21 -4.72
N ASP A 179 17.24 7.30 -5.67
CA ASP A 179 17.09 7.61 -7.09
C ASP A 179 15.62 7.68 -7.53
N GLN A 180 14.69 7.18 -6.69
CA GLN A 180 13.25 7.01 -6.97
C GLN A 180 12.99 6.24 -8.29
N LYS A 181 13.90 5.35 -8.61
CA LYS A 181 13.82 4.46 -9.76
C LYS A 181 14.51 3.13 -9.48
N PHE A 182 14.11 2.11 -10.21
CA PHE A 182 14.70 0.77 -10.17
C PHE A 182 14.49 0.05 -11.49
N LYS A 183 15.10 -1.13 -11.64
CA LYS A 183 14.82 -2.06 -12.73
C LYS A 183 14.15 -3.31 -12.18
N ARG A 184 13.23 -3.90 -12.95
CA ARG A 184 12.70 -5.25 -12.65
C ARG A 184 13.81 -6.28 -12.78
N ILE A 185 13.63 -7.41 -12.17
CA ILE A 185 14.53 -8.55 -12.37
C ILE A 185 14.41 -8.95 -13.84
N ASN A 186 15.54 -9.22 -14.48
CA ASN A 186 15.68 -9.50 -15.90
C ASN A 186 15.20 -8.36 -16.82
N GLY A 187 14.90 -7.17 -16.30
CA GLY A 187 14.49 -6.01 -17.08
C GLY A 187 15.61 -4.98 -17.26
N ASP A 188 15.62 -4.30 -18.42
CA ASP A 188 16.63 -3.29 -18.75
C ASP A 188 16.15 -1.85 -18.54
N HIS A 189 14.84 -1.64 -18.39
CA HIS A 189 14.25 -0.32 -18.31
C HIS A 189 14.18 0.22 -16.88
N ASP A 190 14.55 1.51 -16.73
CA ASP A 190 14.36 2.25 -15.47
C ASP A 190 12.87 2.55 -15.24
N ILE A 191 12.35 2.12 -14.11
CA ILE A 191 10.97 2.36 -13.66
C ILE A 191 10.98 3.42 -12.58
N LYS A 192 10.30 4.52 -12.81
CA LYS A 192 10.12 5.58 -11.82
C LYS A 192 8.89 5.28 -10.98
N VAL A 193 9.00 5.45 -9.66
CA VAL A 193 7.92 5.26 -8.70
C VAL A 193 7.82 6.43 -7.74
N ASP A 194 6.60 6.78 -7.40
CA ASP A 194 6.28 7.74 -6.35
C ASP A 194 5.61 7.00 -5.19
N VAL A 195 6.42 6.52 -4.26
CA VAL A 195 5.96 5.69 -3.13
C VAL A 195 6.46 6.27 -1.81
N ARG A 196 5.54 6.46 -0.86
CA ARG A 196 5.91 6.71 0.54
C ARG A 196 6.18 5.39 1.23
N ILE A 197 7.33 5.25 1.88
CA ILE A 197 7.73 4.01 2.56
C ILE A 197 7.51 4.15 4.06
N ILE A 198 6.88 3.13 4.64
CA ILE A 198 6.79 2.87 6.08
C ILE A 198 7.47 1.53 6.33
N CYS A 199 8.34 1.45 7.32
CA CYS A 199 8.99 0.20 7.72
C CYS A 199 8.59 -0.17 9.14
N SER A 200 8.56 -1.47 9.42
CA SER A 200 8.37 -1.98 10.78
C SER A 200 9.35 -3.09 11.12
N THR A 201 9.65 -3.23 12.40
CA THR A 201 10.45 -4.34 12.91
C THR A 201 10.09 -4.68 14.35
N SER A 202 10.24 -5.94 14.71
CA SER A 202 10.16 -6.43 16.09
C SER A 202 11.53 -6.61 16.74
N LYS A 203 12.60 -6.57 15.94
CA LYS A 203 13.98 -6.72 16.41
C LYS A 203 14.59 -5.38 16.84
N ASN A 204 15.61 -5.44 17.70
CA ASN A 204 16.43 -4.29 18.00
C ASN A 204 17.36 -3.99 16.82
N ILE A 205 16.97 -3.03 15.99
CA ILE A 205 17.69 -2.71 14.76
C ILE A 205 19.16 -2.29 15.01
N LYS A 206 19.44 -1.65 16.15
CA LYS A 206 20.81 -1.25 16.51
C LYS A 206 21.70 -2.46 16.80
N GLU A 207 21.12 -3.52 17.33
CA GLU A 207 21.83 -4.79 17.52
C GLU A 207 22.04 -5.50 16.18
N GLU A 208 21.02 -5.52 15.30
CA GLU A 208 21.15 -6.10 13.97
C GLU A 208 22.22 -5.39 13.12
N ILE A 209 22.38 -4.06 13.27
CA ILE A 209 23.47 -3.30 12.64
C ILE A 209 24.82 -3.75 13.18
N LYS A 210 24.98 -3.88 14.51
CA LYS A 210 26.24 -4.33 15.13
C LYS A 210 26.62 -5.75 14.72
N LEU A 211 25.62 -6.62 14.53
CA LEU A 211 25.82 -8.00 14.06
C LEU A 211 26.09 -8.09 12.54
N GLY A 212 25.96 -6.99 11.82
CA GLY A 212 26.15 -6.95 10.37
C GLY A 212 24.96 -7.52 9.58
N ASN A 213 23.80 -7.73 10.21
CA ASN A 213 22.59 -8.24 9.56
C ASN A 213 21.77 -7.12 8.91
N PHE A 214 21.97 -5.86 9.33
CA PHE A 214 21.28 -4.71 8.78
C PHE A 214 22.26 -3.57 8.48
N ARG A 215 22.05 -2.89 7.35
CA ARG A 215 22.93 -1.80 6.92
C ARG A 215 22.60 -0.51 7.67
N GLU A 216 23.61 0.14 8.20
CA GLU A 216 23.49 1.41 8.92
C GLU A 216 23.04 2.55 8.01
N ASP A 217 23.54 2.60 6.76
CA ASP A 217 23.18 3.62 5.78
C ASP A 217 21.70 3.53 5.39
N LEU A 218 21.16 2.32 5.24
CA LEU A 218 19.74 2.10 5.00
C LEU A 218 18.89 2.53 6.21
N TYR A 219 19.32 2.18 7.42
CA TYR A 219 18.63 2.59 8.64
C TYR A 219 18.47 4.11 8.73
N HIS A 220 19.56 4.86 8.56
CA HIS A 220 19.51 6.33 8.58
C HIS A 220 18.64 6.92 7.48
N ARG A 221 18.56 6.25 6.35
CA ARG A 221 17.70 6.69 5.25
C ARG A 221 16.22 6.43 5.50
N LEU A 222 15.87 5.34 6.19
CA LEU A 222 14.49 4.96 6.51
C LEU A 222 13.97 5.63 7.78
N ASN A 223 14.81 5.76 8.81
CA ASN A 223 14.43 6.29 10.11
C ASN A 223 14.43 7.83 10.12
N VAL A 224 13.48 8.44 9.40
CA VAL A 224 13.25 9.88 9.43
C VAL A 224 12.33 10.26 10.59
N PHE A 225 11.32 9.44 10.84
CA PHE A 225 10.44 9.56 11.99
C PHE A 225 10.23 8.19 12.62
N GLU A 226 10.41 8.10 13.94
CA GLU A 226 10.35 6.84 14.68
C GLU A 226 9.12 6.78 15.57
N ILE A 227 8.40 5.65 15.50
CA ILE A 227 7.28 5.33 16.40
C ILE A 227 7.64 4.07 17.16
N ASN A 228 7.61 4.14 18.50
CA ASN A 228 7.90 3.01 19.36
C ASN A 228 6.65 2.55 20.10
N ILE A 229 6.23 1.30 19.83
CA ILE A 229 5.07 0.68 20.48
C ILE A 229 5.54 -0.23 21.57
N GLU A 230 5.06 0.00 22.79
CA GLU A 230 5.37 -0.87 23.92
C GLU A 230 4.63 -2.20 23.86
N ALA A 231 5.22 -3.23 24.48
CA ALA A 231 4.56 -4.50 24.69
C ALA A 231 3.28 -4.30 25.55
N LEU A 232 2.24 -5.09 25.31
CA LEU A 232 0.97 -4.98 26.04
C LEU A 232 1.15 -5.11 27.57
N LYS A 233 2.11 -5.92 28.02
CA LYS A 233 2.49 -6.07 29.44
C LYS A 233 2.95 -4.76 30.10
N ASN A 234 3.46 -3.79 29.33
CA ASN A 234 3.91 -2.49 29.84
C ASN A 234 2.83 -1.41 29.75
N ARG A 235 1.68 -1.74 29.11
CA ARG A 235 0.52 -0.85 28.96
C ARG A 235 -0.77 -1.56 29.37
N THR A 236 -0.76 -2.13 30.57
CA THR A 236 -1.86 -2.95 31.10
C THR A 236 -3.19 -2.19 31.23
N SER A 237 -3.17 -0.88 31.33
CA SER A 237 -4.37 -0.03 31.30
C SER A 237 -5.17 -0.12 30.01
N ASP A 238 -4.56 -0.59 28.91
CA ASP A 238 -5.26 -0.75 27.64
C ASP A 238 -6.02 -2.07 27.54
N ILE A 239 -5.71 -3.06 28.40
CA ILE A 239 -6.28 -4.41 28.33
C ILE A 239 -7.82 -4.41 28.46
N PRO A 240 -8.45 -3.71 29.43
CA PRO A 240 -9.91 -3.68 29.53
C PRO A 240 -10.56 -3.14 28.25
N LEU A 241 -10.03 -2.06 27.70
CA LEU A 241 -10.56 -1.45 26.48
C LEU A 241 -10.42 -2.36 25.25
N LEU A 242 -9.35 -3.16 25.20
CA LEU A 242 -9.14 -4.14 24.12
C LEU A 242 -10.06 -5.37 24.24
N ILE A 243 -10.55 -5.70 25.44
CA ILE A 243 -11.50 -6.80 25.67
C ILE A 243 -12.94 -6.37 25.31
N GLU A 244 -13.27 -5.10 25.54
CA GLU A 244 -14.60 -4.54 25.24
C GLU A 244 -14.82 -4.28 23.73
N TYR A 245 -13.74 -4.17 22.98
CA TYR A 245 -13.74 -3.96 21.51
C TYR A 245 -13.90 -5.25 20.73
#